data_76b7c2322df6dd9ed804a929873c2ce6
#
_entry.id   76b7c2322df6dd9ed804a929873c2ce6
#
_cell.length_a   1.000
_cell.length_b   1.000
_cell.length_c   1.000
_cell.angle_alpha   90.00
_cell.angle_beta   90.00
_cell.angle_gamma   90.00
#
_symmetry.space_group_name_H-M   'P 1'
#
loop_
_entity.id
_entity.type
_entity.pdbx_description
1 polymer ?
#
loop_
_entity_poly.entity_id
_entity_poly.type
_entity_poly.pdbx_seq_one_letter_code
_entity_poly.pdbx_strand_id
1 'polypeptide(L)'
;MQKVYTDVAQVQLIECISPKRNRWAVRWDVREEGENVTSYMEEIIDHAPTVEDVRQIITAWIDEKTATEIREGLKYQGHLVWLSMENQVNYQRDYSRAVATAGASLPVTVKLGTDETPVLVTFTTLEQITAFYEAVATHISSTQAAGWEYKAAIDWENYVTA
;
A
#
# COMPACT_ATOMS: atom_id res chain seq x y z
N MET A 1 -6.04 10.95 -9.61
CA MET A 1 -6.61 9.59 -9.41
C MET A 1 -7.73 9.64 -8.39
N GLN A 2 -8.83 8.96 -8.62
CA GLN A 2 -9.98 8.89 -7.72
C GLN A 2 -10.63 7.50 -7.77
N LYS A 3 -11.26 7.07 -6.67
CA LYS A 3 -12.12 5.88 -6.67
C LYS A 3 -13.53 6.29 -7.08
N VAL A 4 -14.11 5.57 -8.02
CA VAL A 4 -15.46 5.83 -8.56
C VAL A 4 -16.33 4.62 -8.29
N TYR A 5 -17.61 4.85 -8.00
CA TYR A 5 -18.64 3.82 -7.84
C TYR A 5 -19.70 3.98 -8.92
N THR A 6 -20.17 2.89 -9.50
CA THR A 6 -21.16 2.87 -10.58
C THR A 6 -22.07 1.67 -10.45
N ASP A 7 -23.24 1.76 -11.05
CA ASP A 7 -24.20 0.67 -11.27
C ASP A 7 -24.02 -0.02 -12.66
N VAL A 8 -23.04 0.44 -13.44
CA VAL A 8 -22.73 -0.14 -14.75
C VAL A 8 -21.99 -1.46 -14.58
N ALA A 9 -22.56 -2.54 -15.10
CA ALA A 9 -21.98 -3.88 -14.99
C ALA A 9 -20.67 -4.07 -15.78
N GLN A 10 -20.45 -3.29 -16.85
CA GLN A 10 -19.25 -3.39 -17.68
C GLN A 10 -18.56 -2.03 -17.78
N VAL A 11 -17.39 -1.92 -17.14
CA VAL A 11 -16.56 -0.71 -17.13
C VAL A 11 -15.62 -0.73 -18.33
N GLN A 12 -15.66 0.31 -19.15
CA GLN A 12 -14.71 0.52 -20.22
C GLN A 12 -13.39 1.06 -19.66
N LEU A 13 -12.29 0.33 -19.84
CA LEU A 13 -10.99 0.67 -19.21
C LEU A 13 -10.36 1.92 -19.81
N ILE A 14 -10.53 2.14 -21.12
CA ILE A 14 -10.10 3.35 -21.83
C ILE A 14 -11.32 3.94 -22.52
N GLU A 15 -11.61 5.21 -22.25
CA GLU A 15 -12.76 5.90 -22.83
C GLU A 15 -12.45 7.36 -23.16
N CYS A 16 -12.79 7.80 -24.39
CA CYS A 16 -12.75 9.20 -24.74
C CYS A 16 -13.99 9.92 -24.20
N ILE A 17 -13.88 10.53 -23.03
CA ILE A 17 -15.00 11.20 -22.34
C ILE A 17 -15.31 12.59 -22.87
N SER A 18 -14.39 13.21 -23.62
CA SER A 18 -14.64 14.52 -24.27
C SER A 18 -13.76 14.69 -25.52
N PRO A 19 -14.27 14.29 -26.71
CA PRO A 19 -13.51 14.40 -27.96
C PRO A 19 -13.08 15.85 -28.30
N LYS A 20 -13.93 16.82 -28.00
CA LYS A 20 -13.63 18.25 -28.26
C LYS A 20 -12.47 18.78 -27.41
N ARG A 21 -12.24 18.21 -26.25
CA ARG A 21 -11.18 18.61 -25.32
C ARG A 21 -10.05 17.58 -25.25
N ASN A 22 -10.11 16.57 -26.09
CA ASN A 22 -9.17 15.43 -26.09
C ASN A 22 -8.98 14.82 -24.70
N ARG A 23 -10.08 14.65 -23.94
CA ARG A 23 -10.02 14.08 -22.57
C ARG A 23 -10.40 12.62 -22.58
N TRP A 24 -9.59 11.84 -21.89
CA TRP A 24 -9.70 10.39 -21.79
C TRP A 24 -9.72 9.95 -20.35
N ALA A 25 -10.53 8.93 -20.07
CA ALA A 25 -10.52 8.22 -18.79
C ALA A 25 -9.70 6.93 -18.94
N VAL A 26 -8.79 6.72 -18.02
CA VAL A 26 -8.08 5.46 -17.80
C VAL A 26 -8.61 4.86 -16.50
N ARG A 27 -9.10 3.62 -16.54
CA ARG A 27 -9.74 2.96 -15.39
C ARG A 27 -9.08 1.61 -15.13
N TRP A 28 -8.94 1.28 -13.84
CA TRP A 28 -8.34 0.01 -13.38
C TRP A 28 -8.89 -0.37 -12.01
N ASP A 29 -8.44 -1.51 -11.46
CA ASP A 29 -8.88 -2.04 -10.16
C ASP A 29 -10.41 -2.15 -10.07
N VAL A 30 -11.02 -2.68 -11.15
CA VAL A 30 -12.48 -2.86 -11.24
C VAL A 30 -12.91 -3.99 -10.30
N ARG A 31 -13.85 -3.70 -9.39
CA ARG A 31 -14.34 -4.64 -8.38
C ARG A 31 -15.84 -4.58 -8.24
N GLU A 32 -16.45 -5.73 -8.03
CA GLU A 32 -17.84 -5.84 -7.59
C GLU A 32 -17.87 -5.62 -6.06
N GLU A 33 -18.57 -4.58 -5.60
CA GLU A 33 -18.66 -4.20 -4.19
C GLU A 33 -19.99 -4.66 -3.55
N GLY A 34 -20.88 -5.30 -4.30
CA GLY A 34 -22.19 -5.79 -3.85
C GLY A 34 -23.18 -5.94 -4.99
N GLU A 35 -24.47 -6.12 -4.68
CA GLU A 35 -25.50 -6.22 -5.72
C GLU A 35 -25.57 -4.91 -6.54
N ASN A 36 -25.20 -5.00 -7.83
CA ASN A 36 -25.23 -3.91 -8.80
C ASN A 36 -24.32 -2.70 -8.46
N VAL A 37 -23.28 -2.89 -7.67
CA VAL A 37 -22.29 -1.83 -7.38
C VAL A 37 -20.92 -2.29 -7.84
N THR A 38 -20.35 -1.56 -8.80
CA THR A 38 -18.97 -1.75 -9.27
C THR A 38 -18.15 -0.54 -8.84
N SER A 39 -16.93 -0.77 -8.35
CA SER A 39 -15.96 0.28 -8.08
C SER A 39 -14.74 0.13 -8.99
N TYR A 40 -14.09 1.25 -9.29
CA TYR A 40 -12.83 1.27 -10.02
C TYR A 40 -12.03 2.51 -9.67
N MET A 41 -10.73 2.48 -9.96
CA MET A 41 -9.88 3.65 -9.95
C MET A 41 -9.92 4.34 -11.30
N GLU A 42 -9.88 5.68 -11.31
CA GLU A 42 -9.93 6.48 -12.54
C GLU A 42 -8.90 7.61 -12.50
N GLU A 43 -8.26 7.83 -13.64
CA GLU A 43 -7.46 9.01 -13.94
C GLU A 43 -7.92 9.64 -15.26
N ILE A 44 -8.05 10.97 -15.29
CA ILE A 44 -8.42 11.69 -16.49
C ILE A 44 -7.17 12.38 -17.05
N ILE A 45 -6.86 12.11 -18.32
CA ILE A 45 -5.75 12.71 -19.05
C ILE A 45 -6.23 13.48 -20.28
N ASP A 46 -5.40 14.36 -20.81
CA ASP A 46 -5.73 15.31 -21.88
C ASP A 46 -5.21 14.90 -23.28
N HIS A 47 -4.92 13.63 -23.44
CA HIS A 47 -4.52 13.02 -24.71
C HIS A 47 -5.00 11.56 -24.78
N ALA A 48 -5.03 10.99 -25.99
CA ALA A 48 -5.29 9.56 -26.15
C ALA A 48 -4.17 8.76 -25.48
N PRO A 49 -4.47 7.89 -24.49
CA PRO A 49 -3.45 7.17 -23.75
C PRO A 49 -2.73 6.13 -24.63
N THR A 50 -1.44 6.08 -24.50
CA THR A 50 -0.64 4.95 -24.95
C THR A 50 -0.63 3.88 -23.84
N VAL A 51 -0.29 2.64 -24.19
CA VAL A 51 -0.09 1.57 -23.19
C VAL A 51 0.96 1.97 -22.15
N GLU A 52 1.97 2.74 -22.54
CA GLU A 52 3.01 3.22 -21.64
C GLU A 52 2.47 4.25 -20.63
N ASP A 53 1.62 5.19 -21.06
CA ASP A 53 0.96 6.14 -20.15
C ASP A 53 0.12 5.39 -19.10
N VAL A 54 -0.66 4.41 -19.55
CA VAL A 54 -1.48 3.58 -18.68
C VAL A 54 -0.60 2.80 -17.68
N ARG A 55 0.50 2.23 -18.16
CA ARG A 55 1.45 1.50 -17.32
C ARG A 55 2.05 2.38 -16.24
N GLN A 56 2.45 3.60 -16.58
CA GLN A 56 3.00 4.55 -15.60
C GLN A 56 1.95 4.94 -14.55
N ILE A 57 0.71 5.23 -14.96
CA ILE A 57 -0.39 5.60 -14.05
C ILE A 57 -0.67 4.46 -13.07
N ILE A 58 -0.90 3.25 -13.57
CA ILE A 58 -1.30 2.12 -12.74
C ILE A 58 -0.16 1.66 -11.82
N THR A 59 1.09 1.61 -12.34
CA THR A 59 2.24 1.23 -11.51
C THR A 59 2.50 2.23 -10.39
N ALA A 60 2.42 3.53 -10.67
CA ALA A 60 2.57 4.56 -9.64
C ALA A 60 1.50 4.44 -8.55
N TRP A 61 0.25 4.15 -8.93
CA TRP A 61 -0.83 3.91 -7.97
C TRP A 61 -0.57 2.68 -7.09
N ILE A 62 -0.10 1.56 -7.68
CA ILE A 62 0.23 0.34 -6.91
C ILE A 62 1.37 0.63 -5.94
N ASP A 63 2.40 1.37 -6.36
CA ASP A 63 3.53 1.74 -5.51
C ASP A 63 3.09 2.58 -4.32
N GLU A 64 2.26 3.59 -4.54
CA GLU A 64 1.73 4.44 -3.47
C GLU A 64 0.82 3.66 -2.52
N LYS A 65 -0.04 2.79 -3.06
CA LYS A 65 -0.89 1.91 -2.26
C LYS A 65 -0.05 0.97 -1.40
N THR A 66 0.97 0.35 -1.98
CA THR A 66 1.90 -0.55 -1.26
C THR A 66 2.66 0.20 -0.17
N ALA A 67 3.19 1.38 -0.48
CA ALA A 67 3.90 2.21 0.49
C ALA A 67 2.99 2.65 1.65
N THR A 68 1.74 3.00 1.36
CA THR A 68 0.74 3.36 2.36
C THR A 68 0.39 2.16 3.25
N GLU A 69 0.15 0.99 2.68
CA GLU A 69 -0.14 -0.23 3.42
C GLU A 69 1.04 -0.65 4.31
N ILE A 70 2.28 -0.52 3.82
CA ILE A 70 3.47 -0.75 4.66
C ILE A 70 3.45 0.21 5.84
N ARG A 71 3.23 1.51 5.61
CA ARG A 71 3.32 2.56 6.62
C ARG A 71 2.23 2.47 7.69
N GLU A 72 1.00 2.08 7.30
CA GLU A 72 -0.22 2.25 8.10
C GLU A 72 -0.97 0.93 8.36
N GLY A 73 -0.60 -0.18 7.72
CA GLY A 73 -1.36 -1.43 7.75
C GLY A 73 -1.06 -2.33 8.94
N LEU A 74 0.11 -2.20 9.58
CA LEU A 74 0.50 -3.09 10.68
C LEU A 74 -0.18 -2.71 11.99
N LYS A 75 -0.79 -3.71 12.63
CA LYS A 75 -1.21 -3.64 14.04
C LYS A 75 -0.44 -4.65 14.88
N TYR A 76 0.11 -4.20 15.99
CA TYR A 76 0.76 -5.05 16.98
C TYR A 76 0.04 -4.90 18.32
N GLN A 77 -0.41 -6.01 18.90
CA GLN A 77 -1.23 -6.02 20.12
C GLN A 77 -2.47 -5.10 20.04
N GLY A 78 -3.07 -4.99 18.85
CA GLY A 78 -4.23 -4.13 18.60
C GLY A 78 -3.93 -2.65 18.33
N HIS A 79 -2.67 -2.22 18.45
CA HIS A 79 -2.24 -0.84 18.23
C HIS A 79 -1.56 -0.66 16.88
N LEU A 80 -1.83 0.45 16.21
CA LEU A 80 -1.17 0.81 14.94
C LEU A 80 0.34 0.94 15.15
N VAL A 81 1.11 0.33 14.27
CA VAL A 81 2.56 0.51 14.17
C VAL A 81 2.83 1.41 12.98
N TRP A 82 3.17 2.68 13.22
CA TRP A 82 3.51 3.62 12.16
C TRP A 82 4.91 3.31 11.61
N LEU A 83 4.97 2.75 10.39
CA LEU A 83 6.20 2.31 9.75
C LEU A 83 6.74 3.36 8.76
N SER A 84 6.95 4.60 9.24
CA SER A 84 7.77 5.54 8.48
C SER A 84 9.19 4.98 8.29
N MET A 85 9.92 5.46 7.30
CA MET A 85 11.31 5.03 7.06
C MET A 85 12.18 5.19 8.31
N GLU A 86 11.99 6.29 9.05
CA GLU A 86 12.70 6.54 10.31
C GLU A 86 12.39 5.47 11.37
N ASN A 87 11.11 5.14 11.55
CA ASN A 87 10.70 4.13 12.52
C ASN A 87 11.21 2.73 12.15
N GLN A 88 11.19 2.37 10.86
CA GLN A 88 11.75 1.11 10.39
C GLN A 88 13.23 0.99 10.76
N VAL A 89 14.02 2.04 10.52
CA VAL A 89 15.44 2.10 10.90
C VAL A 89 15.62 2.02 12.40
N ASN A 90 14.82 2.74 13.18
CA ASN A 90 14.90 2.73 14.64
C ASN A 90 14.58 1.34 15.22
N TYR A 91 13.53 0.69 14.74
CA TYR A 91 13.15 -0.66 15.20
C TYR A 91 14.24 -1.70 14.85
N GLN A 92 14.80 -1.62 13.65
CA GLN A 92 15.91 -2.49 13.24
C GLN A 92 17.16 -2.25 14.11
N ARG A 93 17.52 -1.00 14.37
CA ARG A 93 18.65 -0.64 15.23
C ARG A 93 18.48 -1.19 16.63
N ASP A 94 17.30 -0.99 17.23
CA ASP A 94 17.04 -1.38 18.61
C ASP A 94 17.00 -2.91 18.76
N TYR A 95 16.40 -3.62 17.80
CA TYR A 95 16.45 -5.08 17.71
C TYR A 95 17.90 -5.58 17.55
N SER A 96 18.65 -5.05 16.57
CA SER A 96 20.02 -5.48 16.31
C SER A 96 20.92 -5.27 17.54
N ARG A 97 20.74 -4.15 18.25
CA ARG A 97 21.46 -3.88 19.50
C ARG A 97 21.09 -4.86 20.61
N ALA A 98 19.81 -5.16 20.76
CA ALA A 98 19.35 -6.14 21.75
C ALA A 98 19.94 -7.53 21.49
N VAL A 99 19.98 -7.98 20.25
CA VAL A 99 20.60 -9.25 19.84
C VAL A 99 22.11 -9.23 20.10
N ALA A 100 22.82 -8.20 19.64
CA ALA A 100 24.29 -8.08 19.77
C ALA A 100 24.75 -8.05 21.23
N THR A 101 23.91 -7.56 22.14
CA THR A 101 24.22 -7.48 23.58
C THR A 101 23.61 -8.62 24.40
N ALA A 102 23.03 -9.64 23.74
CA ALA A 102 22.29 -10.73 24.40
C ALA A 102 21.25 -10.21 25.42
N GLY A 103 20.56 -9.11 25.06
CA GLY A 103 19.53 -8.48 25.87
C GLY A 103 20.02 -7.45 26.90
N ALA A 104 21.32 -7.23 27.05
CA ALA A 104 21.85 -6.25 28.04
C ALA A 104 21.48 -4.78 27.74
N SER A 105 21.05 -4.48 26.49
CA SER A 105 20.56 -3.14 26.11
C SER A 105 19.06 -2.92 26.36
N LEU A 106 18.37 -3.91 26.87
CA LEU A 106 16.96 -3.80 27.26
C LEU A 106 16.82 -3.14 28.65
N PRO A 107 15.69 -2.46 28.93
CA PRO A 107 14.48 -2.40 28.12
C PRO A 107 14.54 -1.38 26.97
N VAL A 108 13.72 -1.63 25.94
CA VAL A 108 13.44 -0.68 24.84
C VAL A 108 11.97 -0.32 24.87
N THR A 109 11.67 0.98 24.79
CA THR A 109 10.29 1.48 24.70
C THR A 109 10.02 2.06 23.32
N VAL A 110 8.92 1.64 22.70
CA VAL A 110 8.43 2.17 21.42
C VAL A 110 7.08 2.84 21.60
N LYS A 111 6.80 3.85 20.78
CA LYS A 111 5.49 4.50 20.70
C LYS A 111 4.69 3.83 19.57
N LEU A 112 3.52 3.29 19.91
CA LEU A 112 2.52 2.77 19.00
C LEU A 112 1.25 3.63 19.04
N GLY A 113 0.27 3.30 18.21
CA GLY A 113 -0.99 4.05 18.10
C GLY A 113 -0.85 5.31 17.24
N THR A 114 -1.77 6.24 17.42
CA THR A 114 -1.78 7.54 16.73
C THR A 114 -1.23 8.64 17.62
N ASP A 115 -1.04 9.84 17.08
CA ASP A 115 -0.63 10.99 17.90
C ASP A 115 -1.73 11.41 18.89
N GLU A 116 -3.00 11.12 18.59
CA GLU A 116 -4.13 11.39 19.47
C GLU A 116 -4.27 10.33 20.56
N THR A 117 -3.90 9.09 20.26
CA THR A 117 -4.01 7.94 21.17
C THR A 117 -2.69 7.14 21.21
N PRO A 118 -1.61 7.74 21.74
CA PRO A 118 -0.32 7.08 21.81
C PRO A 118 -0.29 5.99 22.88
N VAL A 119 0.34 4.88 22.58
CA VAL A 119 0.58 3.77 23.51
C VAL A 119 2.08 3.49 23.57
N LEU A 120 2.64 3.51 24.78
CA LEU A 120 4.03 3.15 25.00
C LEU A 120 4.12 1.66 25.33
N VAL A 121 4.85 0.93 24.50
CA VAL A 121 5.11 -0.51 24.71
C VAL A 121 6.59 -0.68 25.04
N THR A 122 6.87 -1.35 26.17
CA THR A 122 8.22 -1.59 26.65
C THR A 122 8.57 -3.07 26.52
N PHE A 123 9.61 -3.37 25.77
CA PHE A 123 10.16 -4.71 25.63
C PHE A 123 11.27 -4.91 26.65
N THR A 124 11.11 -5.88 27.53
CA THR A 124 12.07 -6.17 28.62
C THR A 124 12.86 -7.45 28.37
N THR A 125 12.46 -8.26 27.40
CA THR A 125 13.14 -9.51 27.04
C THR A 125 13.49 -9.54 25.57
N LEU A 126 14.52 -10.31 25.21
CA LEU A 126 14.93 -10.51 23.82
C LEU A 126 13.82 -11.15 22.97
N GLU A 127 13.05 -12.07 23.57
CA GLU A 127 11.92 -12.70 22.92
C GLU A 127 10.85 -11.69 22.50
N GLN A 128 10.50 -10.75 23.39
CA GLN A 128 9.49 -9.73 23.11
C GLN A 128 9.88 -8.81 21.95
N ILE A 129 11.13 -8.28 21.98
CA ILE A 129 11.58 -7.39 20.91
C ILE A 129 11.78 -8.14 19.59
N THR A 130 12.17 -9.42 19.64
CA THR A 130 12.27 -10.28 18.45
C THR A 130 10.88 -10.48 17.82
N ALA A 131 9.87 -10.86 18.61
CA ALA A 131 8.51 -11.04 18.12
C ALA A 131 7.94 -9.76 17.48
N PHE A 132 8.21 -8.60 18.07
CA PHE A 132 7.81 -7.32 17.50
C PHE A 132 8.52 -7.05 16.16
N TYR A 133 9.84 -7.21 16.10
CA TYR A 133 10.62 -6.96 14.89
C TYR A 133 10.25 -7.95 13.77
N GLU A 134 10.03 -9.20 14.07
CA GLU A 134 9.55 -10.19 13.10
C GLU A 134 8.18 -9.82 12.53
N ALA A 135 7.27 -9.32 13.35
CA ALA A 135 5.97 -8.82 12.87
C ALA A 135 6.16 -7.65 11.91
N VAL A 136 7.05 -6.70 12.21
CA VAL A 136 7.39 -5.57 11.33
C VAL A 136 8.00 -6.07 10.02
N ALA A 137 9.01 -6.93 10.08
CA ALA A 137 9.72 -7.43 8.90
C ALA A 137 8.80 -8.26 7.99
N THR A 138 7.97 -9.11 8.57
CA THR A 138 6.99 -9.92 7.84
C THR A 138 5.95 -9.04 7.14
N HIS A 139 5.42 -8.03 7.84
CA HIS A 139 4.45 -7.12 7.25
C HIS A 139 5.04 -6.38 6.04
N ILE A 140 6.24 -5.82 6.17
CA ILE A 140 6.92 -5.12 5.07
C ILE A 140 7.12 -6.05 3.87
N SER A 141 7.71 -7.23 4.08
CA SER A 141 8.03 -8.15 3.00
C SER A 141 6.80 -8.73 2.31
N SER A 142 5.77 -9.11 3.06
CA SER A 142 4.52 -9.62 2.49
C SER A 142 3.74 -8.58 1.71
N THR A 143 3.71 -7.32 2.21
CA THR A 143 3.03 -6.22 1.52
C THR A 143 3.77 -5.84 0.22
N GLN A 144 5.10 -5.83 0.23
CA GLN A 144 5.90 -5.63 -0.98
C GLN A 144 5.65 -6.73 -2.01
N ALA A 145 5.68 -8.00 -1.58
CA ALA A 145 5.41 -9.13 -2.46
C ALA A 145 4.02 -9.05 -3.10
N ALA A 146 2.99 -8.72 -2.32
CA ALA A 146 1.64 -8.53 -2.83
C ALA A 146 1.55 -7.40 -3.88
N GLY A 147 2.27 -6.30 -3.68
CA GLY A 147 2.36 -5.22 -4.67
C GLY A 147 3.02 -5.66 -5.99
N TRP A 148 4.08 -6.45 -5.92
CA TRP A 148 4.75 -7.02 -7.10
C TRP A 148 3.87 -8.03 -7.84
N GLU A 149 3.19 -8.92 -7.11
CA GLU A 149 2.24 -9.88 -7.67
C GLU A 149 1.08 -9.17 -8.37
N TYR A 150 0.55 -8.10 -7.77
CA TYR A 150 -0.50 -7.30 -8.39
C TYR A 150 -0.03 -6.70 -9.72
N LYS A 151 1.17 -6.10 -9.77
CA LYS A 151 1.76 -5.56 -11.00
C LYS A 151 1.95 -6.64 -12.07
N ALA A 152 2.42 -7.81 -11.69
CA ALA A 152 2.65 -8.93 -12.60
C ALA A 152 1.36 -9.53 -13.17
N ALA A 153 0.24 -9.42 -12.44
CA ALA A 153 -1.06 -9.94 -12.85
C ALA A 153 -1.83 -9.03 -13.83
N ILE A 154 -1.34 -7.81 -14.08
CA ILE A 154 -2.04 -6.89 -14.98
C ILE A 154 -1.89 -7.35 -16.43
N ASP A 155 -3.01 -7.56 -17.09
CA ASP A 155 -3.07 -7.80 -18.52
C ASP A 155 -3.10 -6.47 -19.28
N TRP A 156 -1.92 -6.08 -19.79
CA TRP A 156 -1.72 -4.81 -20.50
C TRP A 156 -2.38 -4.79 -21.89
N GLU A 157 -2.73 -5.95 -22.45
CA GLU A 157 -3.41 -6.02 -23.76
C GLU A 157 -4.83 -5.43 -23.68
N ASN A 158 -5.45 -5.48 -22.51
CA ASN A 158 -6.76 -4.86 -22.26
C ASN A 158 -6.75 -3.32 -22.35
N TYR A 159 -5.57 -2.71 -22.41
CA TYR A 159 -5.36 -1.26 -22.47
C TYR A 159 -4.85 -0.78 -23.85
N VAL A 160 -4.82 -1.65 -24.84
CA VAL A 160 -4.47 -1.25 -26.22
C VAL A 160 -5.67 -0.53 -26.82
N THR A 161 -5.51 0.75 -27.15
CA THR A 161 -6.50 1.48 -27.96
C THR A 161 -6.38 1.05 -29.41
N ALA A 162 -7.50 0.59 -30.01
CA ALA A 162 -7.57 0.22 -31.40
C ALA A 162 -7.40 1.41 -32.35
#